data_cdf32578f6892a525a1ea75b38c70bfc
#
_entry.id   cdf32578f6892a525a1ea75b38c70bfc
#
_cell.length_a   1.000
_cell.length_b   1.000
_cell.length_c   1.000
_cell.angle_alpha   90.00
_cell.angle_beta   90.00
_cell.angle_gamma   90.00
#
_symmetry.space_group_name_H-M   'P 1'
#
loop_
_entity.id
_entity.type
_entity.pdbx_description
1 polymer ?
#
loop_
_entity_poly.entity_id
_entity_poly.type
_entity_poly.pdbx_seq_one_letter_code
_entity_poly.pdbx_strand_id
1 'polypeptide(L)'
;MMRTVVVAAALALAVLVSGVPSVAHAQTTTQRIAGARLEALAKPALARVHLSGDAEMQRAFQVPDQLVPSGSLSLLVGSAIVSPAYVNVPIEIDVNGQFIRQIFVGYRVQRYVRTAVAAHDLVPGSVLAPGDVTMARVPWTGQHTNSAGVLVGRKILAAVRAGAPIAIESTQINQIVKPGATVVMIVRDGGVAVVADVVARTGGGLGDDVSVYNPQTNKTLSGTVIGPDRVELNLSGDQP
;
A
#
# COMPACT_ATOMS: atom_id res chain seq x y z
N MET A 1 12.08 -110.15 -41.26
CA MET A 1 11.22 -109.33 -42.10
C MET A 1 9.97 -108.96 -41.34
N MET A 2 9.91 -107.82 -40.74
CA MET A 2 8.69 -107.36 -40.06
C MET A 2 8.62 -105.84 -40.18
N ARG A 3 7.65 -105.38 -40.91
CA ARG A 3 7.31 -103.97 -41.14
C ARG A 3 6.54 -103.43 -39.95
N THR A 4 7.09 -102.49 -39.26
CA THR A 4 6.38 -101.82 -38.21
C THR A 4 5.76 -100.53 -38.75
N VAL A 5 4.45 -100.41 -38.74
CA VAL A 5 3.65 -99.24 -39.11
C VAL A 5 3.59 -98.33 -37.90
N VAL A 6 4.09 -97.06 -38.06
CA VAL A 6 3.94 -96.02 -37.05
C VAL A 6 2.75 -95.18 -37.43
N VAL A 7 1.73 -95.21 -36.60
CA VAL A 7 0.57 -94.31 -36.67
C VAL A 7 0.91 -93.00 -35.96
N ALA A 8 0.96 -91.90 -36.72
CA ALA A 8 1.16 -90.58 -36.15
C ALA A 8 -0.24 -89.98 -35.79
N ALA A 9 -0.50 -89.78 -34.53
CA ALA A 9 -1.64 -89.05 -34.04
C ALA A 9 -1.33 -87.56 -34.00
N ALA A 10 -2.02 -86.82 -34.87
CA ALA A 10 -1.95 -85.32 -34.88
C ALA A 10 -2.89 -84.77 -33.78
N LEU A 11 -2.29 -84.16 -32.77
CA LEU A 11 -3.03 -83.41 -31.72
C LEU A 11 -3.28 -82.00 -32.25
N ALA A 12 -4.50 -81.66 -32.57
CA ALA A 12 -4.89 -80.28 -32.90
C ALA A 12 -5.08 -79.46 -31.61
N LEU A 13 -4.13 -78.56 -31.32
CA LEU A 13 -4.23 -77.62 -30.23
C LEU A 13 -5.07 -76.42 -30.67
N ALA A 14 -6.32 -76.32 -30.20
CA ALA A 14 -7.19 -75.15 -30.42
C ALA A 14 -6.74 -74.05 -29.43
N VAL A 15 -6.10 -73.00 -29.95
CA VAL A 15 -5.76 -71.78 -29.19
C VAL A 15 -7.03 -70.93 -29.13
N LEU A 16 -7.66 -70.92 -27.95
CA LEU A 16 -8.69 -69.95 -27.59
C LEU A 16 -8.05 -68.57 -27.42
N VAL A 17 -8.10 -67.69 -28.40
CA VAL A 17 -7.75 -66.30 -28.28
C VAL A 17 -8.87 -65.61 -27.47
N SER A 18 -8.65 -65.48 -26.16
CA SER A 18 -9.50 -64.65 -25.32
C SER A 18 -9.34 -63.21 -25.73
N GLY A 19 -10.32 -62.64 -26.41
CA GLY A 19 -10.38 -61.22 -26.74
C GLY A 19 -10.35 -60.40 -25.44
N VAL A 20 -9.22 -59.75 -25.18
CA VAL A 20 -9.10 -58.74 -24.12
C VAL A 20 -9.98 -57.57 -24.57
N PRO A 21 -11.01 -57.14 -23.79
CA PRO A 21 -11.78 -55.97 -24.15
C PRO A 21 -10.84 -54.77 -24.22
N SER A 22 -10.68 -54.24 -25.40
CA SER A 22 -9.96 -52.99 -25.62
C SER A 22 -10.73 -51.88 -24.89
N VAL A 23 -10.24 -51.44 -23.73
CA VAL A 23 -10.79 -50.25 -23.07
C VAL A 23 -10.51 -49.09 -23.98
N ALA A 24 -11.51 -48.71 -24.79
CA ALA A 24 -11.47 -47.49 -25.58
C ALA A 24 -11.31 -46.34 -24.60
N HIS A 25 -10.09 -45.80 -24.50
CA HIS A 25 -9.87 -44.52 -23.86
C HIS A 25 -10.64 -43.50 -24.67
N ALA A 26 -11.81 -43.07 -24.16
CA ALA A 26 -12.53 -41.96 -24.73
C ALA A 26 -11.58 -40.75 -24.72
N GLN A 27 -11.07 -40.37 -25.88
CA GLN A 27 -10.28 -39.14 -26.02
C GLN A 27 -11.22 -38.00 -25.66
N THR A 28 -11.09 -37.48 -24.45
CA THR A 28 -11.83 -36.31 -24.01
C THR A 28 -11.33 -35.14 -24.84
N THR A 29 -12.06 -34.82 -25.91
CA THR A 29 -11.80 -33.60 -26.68
C THR A 29 -11.89 -32.41 -25.72
N THR A 30 -10.90 -31.51 -25.78
CA THR A 30 -10.87 -30.31 -24.93
C THR A 30 -11.13 -29.06 -25.78
N GLN A 31 -11.77 -28.08 -25.17
CA GLN A 31 -11.92 -26.73 -25.73
C GLN A 31 -11.17 -25.73 -24.88
N ARG A 32 -10.70 -24.66 -25.53
CA ARG A 32 -9.91 -23.61 -24.90
C ARG A 32 -10.77 -22.38 -24.65
N ILE A 33 -10.75 -21.88 -23.43
CA ILE A 33 -11.32 -20.59 -23.05
C ILE A 33 -10.16 -19.61 -22.88
N ALA A 34 -10.11 -18.57 -23.73
CA ALA A 34 -9.05 -17.56 -23.64
C ALA A 34 -9.16 -16.78 -22.31
N GLY A 35 -8.04 -16.61 -21.63
CA GLY A 35 -7.99 -15.83 -20.38
C GLY A 35 -8.50 -14.40 -20.57
N ALA A 36 -8.21 -13.77 -21.70
CA ALA A 36 -8.73 -12.44 -22.05
C ALA A 36 -10.27 -12.39 -22.10
N ARG A 37 -10.95 -13.48 -22.50
CA ARG A 37 -12.42 -13.57 -22.45
C ARG A 37 -12.92 -13.58 -21.00
N LEU A 38 -12.24 -14.30 -20.13
CA LEU A 38 -12.58 -14.37 -18.70
C LEU A 38 -12.38 -13.02 -18.02
N GLU A 39 -11.28 -12.33 -18.33
CA GLU A 39 -11.04 -10.96 -17.86
C GLU A 39 -12.14 -9.98 -18.34
N ALA A 40 -12.56 -10.09 -19.59
CA ALA A 40 -13.61 -9.25 -20.15
C ALA A 40 -14.96 -9.46 -19.45
N LEU A 41 -15.28 -10.71 -19.11
CA LEU A 41 -16.51 -11.07 -18.37
C LEU A 41 -16.51 -10.54 -16.94
N ALA A 42 -15.36 -10.37 -16.29
CA ALA A 42 -15.25 -9.83 -14.94
C ALA A 42 -15.48 -8.30 -14.87
N LYS A 43 -15.31 -7.56 -15.97
CA LYS A 43 -15.41 -6.08 -15.98
C LYS A 43 -16.72 -5.52 -15.43
N PRO A 44 -17.92 -6.03 -15.77
CA PRO A 44 -19.18 -5.52 -15.22
C PRO A 44 -19.28 -5.70 -13.69
N ALA A 45 -18.76 -6.79 -13.16
CA ALA A 45 -18.71 -7.02 -11.70
C ALA A 45 -17.77 -6.02 -11.01
N LEU A 46 -16.62 -5.74 -11.63
CA LEU A 46 -15.65 -4.75 -11.13
C LEU A 46 -16.20 -3.31 -11.18
N ALA A 47 -16.96 -2.96 -12.19
CA ALA A 47 -17.56 -1.63 -12.31
C ALA A 47 -18.53 -1.30 -11.17
N ARG A 48 -19.03 -2.30 -10.45
CA ARG A 48 -19.92 -2.15 -9.27
C ARG A 48 -19.15 -2.05 -7.96
N VAL A 49 -17.82 -2.26 -7.98
CA VAL A 49 -17.00 -2.19 -6.78
C VAL A 49 -16.72 -0.74 -6.42
N HIS A 50 -17.08 -0.36 -5.22
CA HIS A 50 -16.75 0.94 -4.64
C HIS A 50 -15.63 0.74 -3.63
N LEU A 51 -14.47 1.29 -3.93
CA LEU A 51 -13.33 1.30 -3.00
C LEU A 51 -13.47 2.49 -2.05
N SER A 52 -13.22 2.26 -0.77
CA SER A 52 -13.19 3.36 0.21
C SER A 52 -11.89 4.16 0.10
N GLY A 53 -12.00 5.50 0.10
CA GLY A 53 -10.86 6.40 0.03
C GLY A 53 -10.24 6.48 -1.38
N ASP A 54 -9.03 7.03 -1.45
CA ASP A 54 -8.27 7.16 -2.69
C ASP A 54 -7.56 5.84 -3.00
N ALA A 55 -8.17 5.02 -3.85
CA ALA A 55 -7.67 3.70 -4.20
C ALA A 55 -7.95 3.36 -5.67
N GLU A 56 -7.06 2.61 -6.27
CA GLU A 56 -7.14 2.16 -7.65
C GLU A 56 -7.01 0.64 -7.72
N MET A 57 -7.71 0.02 -8.68
CA MET A 57 -7.57 -1.39 -8.97
C MET A 57 -6.59 -1.58 -10.13
N GLN A 58 -5.56 -2.38 -9.89
CA GLN A 58 -4.60 -2.79 -10.90
C GLN A 58 -4.70 -4.30 -11.08
N ARG A 59 -4.62 -4.78 -12.33
CA ARG A 59 -4.63 -6.22 -12.58
C ARG A 59 -3.49 -6.89 -11.81
N ALA A 60 -3.80 -7.90 -11.00
CA ALA A 60 -2.82 -8.59 -10.17
C ALA A 60 -1.93 -9.53 -11.00
N PHE A 61 -2.55 -10.24 -11.95
CA PHE A 61 -1.90 -11.19 -12.86
C PHE A 61 -2.76 -11.40 -14.11
N GLN A 62 -2.15 -11.87 -15.19
CA GLN A 62 -2.87 -12.25 -16.39
C GLN A 62 -3.57 -13.58 -16.15
N VAL A 63 -4.87 -13.65 -16.48
CA VAL A 63 -5.63 -14.90 -16.37
C VAL A 63 -5.15 -15.86 -17.46
N PRO A 64 -4.66 -17.06 -17.10
CA PRO A 64 -4.25 -18.04 -18.10
C PRO A 64 -5.46 -18.62 -18.84
N ASP A 65 -5.21 -19.08 -20.05
CA ASP A 65 -6.21 -19.82 -20.79
C ASP A 65 -6.62 -21.08 -20.04
N GLN A 66 -7.92 -21.41 -20.09
CA GLN A 66 -8.46 -22.59 -19.44
C GLN A 66 -8.76 -23.66 -20.49
N LEU A 67 -8.28 -24.88 -20.25
CA LEU A 67 -8.66 -26.05 -21.00
C LEU A 67 -9.74 -26.79 -20.22
N VAL A 68 -10.88 -27.04 -20.87
CA VAL A 68 -12.03 -27.73 -20.31
C VAL A 68 -12.54 -28.79 -21.30
N PRO A 69 -13.30 -29.80 -20.86
CA PRO A 69 -13.93 -30.75 -21.79
C PRO A 69 -14.77 -30.04 -22.88
N SER A 70 -14.81 -30.59 -24.08
CA SER A 70 -15.66 -30.07 -25.15
C SER A 70 -17.13 -30.26 -24.82
N GLY A 71 -17.94 -29.26 -25.12
CA GLY A 71 -19.37 -29.28 -24.85
C GLY A 71 -19.99 -27.91 -24.81
N SER A 72 -21.25 -27.83 -24.41
CA SER A 72 -21.95 -26.57 -24.18
C SER A 72 -21.34 -25.86 -22.97
N LEU A 73 -20.72 -24.70 -23.21
CA LEU A 73 -20.01 -23.91 -22.17
C LEU A 73 -20.95 -22.89 -21.54
N SER A 74 -21.03 -22.89 -20.23
CA SER A 74 -21.66 -21.85 -19.41
C SER A 74 -20.61 -21.21 -18.51
N LEU A 75 -20.58 -19.87 -18.47
CA LEU A 75 -19.67 -19.06 -17.64
C LEU A 75 -20.51 -18.14 -16.74
N LEU A 76 -20.55 -18.45 -15.46
CA LEU A 76 -21.30 -17.69 -14.47
C LEU A 76 -20.36 -16.78 -13.70
N VAL A 77 -20.58 -15.48 -13.81
CA VAL A 77 -19.78 -14.46 -13.09
C VAL A 77 -20.45 -14.14 -11.77
N GLY A 78 -19.75 -14.41 -10.68
CA GLY A 78 -20.22 -14.10 -9.34
C GLY A 78 -19.95 -12.64 -8.95
N SER A 79 -20.43 -12.28 -7.76
CA SER A 79 -20.16 -10.97 -7.18
C SER A 79 -18.68 -10.81 -6.83
N ALA A 80 -18.15 -9.59 -6.99
CA ALA A 80 -16.78 -9.29 -6.61
C ALA A 80 -16.59 -9.42 -5.08
N ILE A 81 -15.55 -10.11 -4.68
CA ILE A 81 -15.11 -10.27 -3.29
C ILE A 81 -14.05 -9.21 -3.03
N VAL A 82 -14.37 -8.26 -2.16
CA VAL A 82 -13.49 -7.11 -1.86
C VAL A 82 -12.79 -7.32 -0.53
N SER A 83 -11.46 -7.19 -0.55
CA SER A 83 -10.61 -7.17 0.63
C SER A 83 -9.74 -5.91 0.63
N PRO A 84 -9.03 -5.59 1.74
CA PRO A 84 -8.19 -4.39 1.80
C PRO A 84 -7.10 -4.30 0.73
N ALA A 85 -6.60 -5.44 0.25
CA ALA A 85 -5.48 -5.52 -0.69
C ALA A 85 -5.87 -6.05 -2.08
N TYR A 86 -7.01 -6.73 -2.21
CA TYR A 86 -7.41 -7.40 -3.44
C TYR A 86 -8.92 -7.33 -3.67
N VAL A 87 -9.28 -7.33 -4.94
CA VAL A 87 -10.64 -7.59 -5.42
C VAL A 87 -10.58 -8.83 -6.32
N ASN A 88 -11.36 -9.85 -6.01
CA ASN A 88 -11.42 -11.08 -6.77
C ASN A 88 -12.83 -11.28 -7.33
N VAL A 89 -12.95 -11.52 -8.63
CA VAL A 89 -14.22 -11.85 -9.28
C VAL A 89 -14.21 -13.36 -9.56
N PRO A 90 -15.06 -14.15 -8.91
CA PRO A 90 -15.19 -15.56 -9.19
C PRO A 90 -15.94 -15.76 -10.52
N ILE A 91 -15.43 -16.67 -11.33
CA ILE A 91 -16.09 -17.14 -12.55
C ILE A 91 -16.20 -18.66 -12.47
N GLU A 92 -17.42 -19.14 -12.47
CA GLU A 92 -17.75 -20.56 -12.50
C GLU A 92 -17.81 -21.03 -13.94
N ILE A 93 -17.19 -22.16 -14.21
CA ILE A 93 -17.09 -22.75 -15.52
C ILE A 93 -17.83 -24.08 -15.51
N ASP A 94 -18.93 -24.14 -16.25
CA ASP A 94 -19.71 -25.36 -16.44
C ASP A 94 -19.63 -25.83 -17.88
N VAL A 95 -19.64 -27.15 -18.07
CA VAL A 95 -19.70 -27.78 -19.39
C VAL A 95 -20.82 -28.79 -19.35
N ASN A 96 -21.76 -28.71 -20.31
CA ASN A 96 -22.94 -29.57 -20.38
C ASN A 96 -23.78 -29.57 -19.09
N GLY A 97 -23.82 -28.40 -18.39
CA GLY A 97 -24.53 -28.26 -17.11
C GLY A 97 -23.85 -28.90 -15.94
N GLN A 98 -22.59 -29.37 -16.08
CA GLN A 98 -21.78 -29.89 -14.98
C GLN A 98 -20.71 -28.87 -14.59
N PHE A 99 -20.58 -28.62 -13.29
CA PHE A 99 -19.51 -27.80 -12.73
C PHE A 99 -18.15 -28.43 -13.01
N ILE A 100 -17.25 -27.67 -13.63
CA ILE A 100 -15.89 -28.09 -13.92
C ILE A 100 -14.92 -27.49 -12.90
N ARG A 101 -14.95 -26.16 -12.76
CA ARG A 101 -14.10 -25.43 -11.81
C ARG A 101 -14.55 -23.99 -11.64
N GLN A 102 -14.09 -23.38 -10.58
CA GLN A 102 -14.15 -21.94 -10.35
C GLN A 102 -12.75 -21.34 -10.51
N ILE A 103 -12.66 -20.20 -11.19
CA ILE A 103 -11.44 -19.40 -11.29
C ILE A 103 -11.70 -18.01 -10.71
N PHE A 104 -10.63 -17.30 -10.39
CA PHE A 104 -10.70 -15.93 -9.90
C PHE A 104 -9.96 -14.99 -10.84
N VAL A 105 -10.62 -13.91 -11.21
CA VAL A 105 -9.96 -12.77 -11.87
C VAL A 105 -9.58 -11.77 -10.80
N GLY A 106 -8.28 -11.68 -10.50
CA GLY A 106 -7.75 -10.94 -9.35
C GLY A 106 -7.22 -9.56 -9.72
N TYR A 107 -7.56 -8.59 -8.89
CA TYR A 107 -7.05 -7.22 -8.95
C TYR A 107 -6.43 -6.84 -7.62
N ARG A 108 -5.28 -6.18 -7.65
CA ARG A 108 -4.64 -5.58 -6.48
C ARG A 108 -5.25 -4.20 -6.25
N VAL A 109 -5.55 -3.90 -5.00
CA VAL A 109 -5.99 -2.56 -4.57
C VAL A 109 -4.75 -1.77 -4.15
N GLN A 110 -4.41 -0.74 -4.92
CA GLN A 110 -3.39 0.22 -4.56
C GLN A 110 -4.06 1.43 -3.93
N ARG A 111 -3.77 1.68 -2.66
CA ARG A 111 -4.24 2.86 -1.93
C ARG A 111 -3.24 4.00 -2.09
N TYR A 112 -3.76 5.21 -2.12
CA TYR A 112 -2.97 6.43 -2.20
C TYR A 112 -3.29 7.34 -1.02
N VAL A 113 -2.35 8.20 -0.71
CA VAL A 113 -2.51 9.24 0.32
C VAL A 113 -1.85 10.52 -0.17
N ARG A 114 -2.43 11.65 0.18
CA ARG A 114 -1.78 12.94 0.01
C ARG A 114 -0.92 13.21 1.24
N THR A 115 0.39 13.26 1.04
CA THR A 115 1.38 13.39 2.12
C THR A 115 2.48 14.36 1.75
N ALA A 116 3.21 14.83 2.76
CA ALA A 116 4.41 15.61 2.58
C ALA A 116 5.52 14.76 1.97
N VAL A 117 6.10 15.23 0.86
CA VAL A 117 7.23 14.61 0.15
C VAL A 117 8.37 15.60 0.01
N ALA A 118 9.59 15.09 -0.14
CA ALA A 118 10.77 15.90 -0.41
C ALA A 118 10.67 16.52 -1.81
N ALA A 119 10.85 17.82 -1.93
CA ALA A 119 10.87 18.51 -3.22
C ALA A 119 12.15 18.22 -4.02
N HIS A 120 13.24 17.93 -3.33
CA HIS A 120 14.55 17.53 -3.86
C HIS A 120 15.20 16.54 -2.88
N ASP A 121 16.40 16.05 -3.21
CA ASP A 121 17.15 15.16 -2.34
C ASP A 121 17.54 15.88 -1.03
N LEU A 122 17.21 15.27 0.11
CA LEU A 122 17.52 15.80 1.43
C LEU A 122 18.64 14.98 2.10
N VAL A 123 19.62 15.68 2.68
CA VAL A 123 20.74 15.04 3.36
C VAL A 123 20.52 14.99 4.88
N PRO A 124 21.01 13.96 5.58
CA PRO A 124 20.92 13.88 7.04
C PRO A 124 21.51 15.11 7.70
N GLY A 125 20.82 15.63 8.70
CA GLY A 125 21.27 16.79 9.47
C GLY A 125 20.80 18.13 8.90
N SER A 126 20.25 18.20 7.68
CA SER A 126 19.66 19.44 7.16
C SER A 126 18.37 19.81 7.89
N VAL A 127 18.12 21.09 8.03
CA VAL A 127 16.88 21.64 8.59
C VAL A 127 15.94 21.97 7.45
N LEU A 128 14.71 21.47 7.52
CA LEU A 128 13.72 21.61 6.49
C LEU A 128 13.20 23.05 6.36
N ALA A 129 13.40 23.64 5.21
CA ALA A 129 12.80 24.92 4.82
C ALA A 129 11.43 24.70 4.14
N PRO A 130 10.57 25.74 4.04
CA PRO A 130 9.27 25.61 3.35
C PRO A 130 9.36 25.11 1.91
N GLY A 131 10.45 25.41 1.19
CA GLY A 131 10.68 24.97 -0.19
C GLY A 131 11.16 23.52 -0.33
N ASP A 132 11.57 22.86 0.75
CA ASP A 132 12.08 21.49 0.72
C ASP A 132 10.97 20.45 0.77
N VAL A 133 9.75 20.88 1.11
CA VAL A 133 8.60 20.00 1.35
C VAL A 133 7.44 20.41 0.47
N THR A 134 6.84 19.46 -0.22
CA THR A 134 5.62 19.65 -1.00
C THR A 134 4.60 18.56 -0.69
N MET A 135 3.32 18.81 -1.03
CA MET A 135 2.25 17.81 -0.84
C MET A 135 1.99 17.07 -2.13
N ALA A 136 2.18 15.75 -2.12
CA ALA A 136 1.94 14.90 -3.28
C ALA A 136 1.05 13.70 -2.96
N ARG A 137 0.39 13.18 -3.99
CA ARG A 137 -0.35 11.92 -3.95
C ARG A 137 0.64 10.78 -4.21
N VAL A 138 0.83 9.92 -3.24
CA VAL A 138 1.76 8.78 -3.35
C VAL A 138 1.09 7.49 -2.92
N PRO A 139 1.60 6.32 -3.35
CA PRO A 139 1.15 5.04 -2.83
C PRO A 139 1.29 4.99 -1.30
N TRP A 140 0.24 4.54 -0.62
CA TRP A 140 0.27 4.41 0.83
C TRP A 140 1.19 3.27 1.27
N THR A 141 2.16 3.58 2.13
CA THR A 141 3.18 2.64 2.64
C THR A 141 3.18 2.51 4.16
N GLY A 142 2.18 3.12 4.82
CA GLY A 142 2.02 3.05 6.27
C GLY A 142 2.32 4.35 6.99
N GLN A 143 3.47 4.97 6.74
CA GLN A 143 3.87 6.23 7.38
C GLN A 143 3.61 7.41 6.45
N HIS A 144 2.98 8.47 6.97
CA HIS A 144 2.68 9.67 6.19
C HIS A 144 2.53 10.89 7.11
N THR A 145 2.77 12.06 6.56
CA THR A 145 2.61 13.35 7.25
C THR A 145 1.60 14.21 6.48
N ASN A 146 0.48 14.52 7.13
CA ASN A 146 -0.67 15.17 6.48
C ASN A 146 -0.47 16.66 6.18
N SER A 147 0.57 17.29 6.73
CA SER A 147 0.84 18.70 6.55
C SER A 147 2.33 18.96 6.40
N ALA A 148 2.72 19.73 5.39
CA ALA A 148 4.09 20.15 5.21
C ALA A 148 4.57 21.07 6.35
N GLY A 149 3.67 21.88 6.92
CA GLY A 149 3.98 22.85 7.97
C GLY A 149 4.56 22.22 9.23
N VAL A 150 4.16 21.01 9.61
CA VAL A 150 4.68 20.34 10.80
C VAL A 150 6.12 19.82 10.64
N LEU A 151 6.63 19.78 9.39
CA LEU A 151 7.99 19.35 9.08
C LEU A 151 8.97 20.52 8.96
N VAL A 152 8.47 21.70 8.61
CA VAL A 152 9.32 22.90 8.47
C VAL A 152 9.99 23.24 9.78
N GLY A 153 11.30 23.52 9.72
CA GLY A 153 12.13 23.80 10.91
C GLY A 153 12.65 22.52 11.62
N ARG A 154 12.20 21.33 11.23
CA ARG A 154 12.71 20.07 11.79
C ARG A 154 13.98 19.62 11.07
N LYS A 155 14.80 18.83 11.74
CA LYS A 155 16.05 18.30 11.22
C LYS A 155 15.84 16.88 10.70
N ILE A 156 16.31 16.60 9.46
CA ILE A 156 16.27 15.27 8.86
C ILE A 156 17.30 14.35 9.54
N LEU A 157 16.86 13.12 9.88
CA LEU A 157 17.71 12.09 10.49
C LEU A 157 18.35 11.16 9.47
N ALA A 158 17.69 10.90 8.36
CA ALA A 158 18.15 10.02 7.29
C ALA A 158 17.96 10.68 5.92
N ALA A 159 18.77 10.29 4.93
CA ALA A 159 18.64 10.78 3.56
C ALA A 159 17.26 10.46 2.98
N VAL A 160 16.60 11.44 2.38
CA VAL A 160 15.31 11.31 1.70
C VAL A 160 15.47 11.75 0.25
N ARG A 161 15.07 10.91 -0.69
CA ARG A 161 15.14 11.24 -2.12
C ARG A 161 13.98 12.14 -2.54
N ALA A 162 14.20 12.92 -3.59
CA ALA A 162 13.15 13.71 -4.22
C ALA A 162 11.90 12.87 -4.50
N GLY A 163 10.72 13.39 -4.18
CA GLY A 163 9.42 12.73 -4.33
C GLY A 163 9.10 11.66 -3.28
N ALA A 164 10.04 11.29 -2.40
CA ALA A 164 9.79 10.31 -1.35
C ALA A 164 9.04 10.95 -0.16
N PRO A 165 8.10 10.20 0.48
CA PRO A 165 7.38 10.68 1.66
C PRO A 165 8.35 10.99 2.83
N ILE A 166 8.06 12.06 3.54
CA ILE A 166 8.78 12.43 4.77
C ILE A 166 7.88 12.09 5.95
N ALA A 167 8.24 11.03 6.69
CA ALA A 167 7.58 10.69 7.94
C ALA A 167 8.09 11.59 9.08
N ILE A 168 7.23 11.98 10.00
CA ILE A 168 7.63 12.83 11.14
C ILE A 168 8.68 12.14 12.01
N GLU A 169 8.64 10.81 12.10
CA GLU A 169 9.56 9.96 12.83
C GLU A 169 10.98 9.95 12.23
N SER A 170 11.10 10.28 10.93
CA SER A 170 12.39 10.46 10.25
C SER A 170 13.00 11.84 10.48
N THR A 171 12.37 12.65 11.33
CA THR A 171 12.82 14.00 11.67
C THR A 171 12.93 14.17 13.18
N GLN A 172 13.69 15.16 13.60
CA GLN A 172 13.74 15.62 15.00
C GLN A 172 13.52 17.12 15.09
N ILE A 173 13.03 17.57 16.24
CA ILE A 173 12.91 19.01 16.51
C ILE A 173 14.32 19.60 16.50
N ASN A 174 14.53 20.63 15.68
CA ASN A 174 15.75 21.40 15.70
C ASN A 174 15.63 22.46 16.80
N GLN A 175 16.07 22.12 18.01
CA GLN A 175 16.02 23.04 19.14
C GLN A 175 16.97 24.22 18.91
N ILE A 176 16.38 25.37 18.59
CA ILE A 176 17.11 26.64 18.45
C ILE A 176 17.10 27.47 19.77
N VAL A 177 16.13 27.16 20.63
CA VAL A 177 16.13 27.64 22.02
C VAL A 177 16.40 26.46 22.94
N LYS A 178 17.40 26.56 23.82
CA LYS A 178 17.76 25.49 24.76
C LYS A 178 17.27 25.84 26.15
N PRO A 179 16.91 24.86 27.02
CA PRO A 179 16.62 25.12 28.43
C PRO A 179 17.83 25.79 29.12
N GLY A 180 17.57 26.83 29.89
CA GLY A 180 18.58 27.61 30.57
C GLY A 180 19.23 28.72 29.75
N ALA A 181 18.95 28.80 28.45
CA ALA A 181 19.45 29.89 27.61
C ALA A 181 18.72 31.21 27.91
N THR A 182 19.48 32.31 27.89
CA THR A 182 18.90 33.66 27.88
C THR A 182 18.39 33.96 26.48
N VAL A 183 17.11 34.33 26.37
CA VAL A 183 16.44 34.64 25.13
C VAL A 183 15.74 35.99 25.19
N VAL A 184 15.59 36.62 24.06
CA VAL A 184 14.88 37.88 23.94
C VAL A 184 13.39 37.61 23.76
N MET A 185 12.59 37.99 24.76
CA MET A 185 11.13 37.92 24.67
C MET A 185 10.57 39.20 24.06
N ILE A 186 9.76 39.08 23.06
CA ILE A 186 9.06 40.17 22.36
C ILE A 186 7.57 40.07 22.67
N VAL A 187 7.04 41.10 23.31
CA VAL A 187 5.60 41.21 23.57
C VAL A 187 5.04 42.27 22.66
N ARG A 188 4.02 41.91 21.85
CA ARG A 188 3.33 42.86 20.98
C ARG A 188 1.91 43.06 21.46
N ASP A 189 1.58 44.32 21.72
CA ASP A 189 0.21 44.75 22.05
C ASP A 189 -0.14 45.99 21.27
N GLY A 190 -1.08 45.88 20.35
CA GLY A 190 -1.42 46.96 19.43
C GLY A 190 -0.22 47.49 18.62
N GLY A 191 0.16 48.74 18.79
CA GLY A 191 1.32 49.37 18.13
C GLY A 191 2.60 49.37 18.97
N VAL A 192 2.59 48.76 20.17
CA VAL A 192 3.73 48.77 21.11
C VAL A 192 4.44 47.40 21.12
N ALA A 193 5.76 47.40 21.00
CA ALA A 193 6.58 46.23 21.17
C ALA A 193 7.45 46.38 22.44
N VAL A 194 7.32 45.52 23.42
CA VAL A 194 8.15 45.45 24.63
C VAL A 194 9.15 44.32 24.48
N VAL A 195 10.38 44.58 24.74
CA VAL A 195 11.48 43.60 24.69
C VAL A 195 12.05 43.37 26.06
N ALA A 196 12.25 42.14 26.47
CA ALA A 196 12.84 41.77 27.77
C ALA A 196 13.74 40.55 27.62
N ASP A 197 14.84 40.52 28.34
CA ASP A 197 15.69 39.34 28.50
C ASP A 197 15.05 38.38 29.52
N VAL A 198 14.84 37.12 29.10
CA VAL A 198 14.23 36.08 29.91
C VAL A 198 15.02 34.79 29.80
N VAL A 199 14.83 33.87 30.72
CA VAL A 199 15.51 32.57 30.71
C VAL A 199 14.54 31.49 30.28
N ALA A 200 14.88 30.75 29.21
CA ALA A 200 14.10 29.62 28.76
C ALA A 200 14.11 28.50 29.79
N ARG A 201 12.92 28.03 30.20
CA ARG A 201 12.74 26.87 31.09
C ARG A 201 12.62 25.57 30.26
N THR A 202 12.02 25.64 29.10
CA THR A 202 11.93 24.52 28.15
C THR A 202 12.65 24.88 26.87
N GLY A 203 13.09 23.88 26.12
CA GLY A 203 13.65 24.08 24.77
C GLY A 203 12.61 23.93 23.70
N GLY A 204 12.85 24.53 22.52
CA GLY A 204 11.97 24.43 21.36
C GLY A 204 12.68 24.79 20.05
N GLY A 205 12.10 24.35 18.95
CA GLY A 205 12.41 24.77 17.58
C GLY A 205 11.56 25.94 17.14
N LEU A 206 11.71 26.37 15.90
CA LEU A 206 10.93 27.45 15.31
C LEU A 206 9.43 27.10 15.31
N GLY A 207 8.59 27.99 15.87
CA GLY A 207 7.14 27.79 15.99
C GLY A 207 6.69 26.99 17.21
N ASP A 208 7.62 26.44 18.01
CA ASP A 208 7.25 25.73 19.23
C ASP A 208 6.98 26.71 20.38
N ASP A 209 6.05 26.33 21.26
CA ASP A 209 5.79 27.07 22.49
C ASP A 209 6.79 26.66 23.56
N VAL A 210 7.44 27.65 24.16
CA VAL A 210 8.42 27.49 25.24
C VAL A 210 8.01 28.26 26.45
N SER A 211 8.31 27.68 27.63
CA SER A 211 8.16 28.37 28.91
C SER A 211 9.40 29.20 29.18
N VAL A 212 9.21 30.48 29.47
CA VAL A 212 10.28 31.43 29.78
C VAL A 212 10.06 32.08 31.14
N TYR A 213 11.12 32.30 31.86
CA TYR A 213 11.12 32.94 33.18
C TYR A 213 11.73 34.32 33.10
N ASN A 214 10.99 35.31 33.54
CA ASN A 214 11.49 36.69 33.65
C ASN A 214 12.03 36.95 35.05
N PRO A 215 13.33 37.13 35.22
CA PRO A 215 13.97 37.32 36.54
C PRO A 215 13.62 38.68 37.17
N GLN A 216 13.22 39.67 36.37
CA GLN A 216 12.87 41.00 36.89
C GLN A 216 11.49 41.02 37.54
N THR A 217 10.55 40.25 37.00
CA THR A 217 9.17 40.20 37.49
C THR A 217 8.84 38.93 38.28
N ASN A 218 9.77 37.97 38.34
CA ASN A 218 9.61 36.63 38.94
C ASN A 218 8.42 35.84 38.33
N LYS A 219 8.05 36.11 37.06
CA LYS A 219 6.94 35.45 36.39
C LYS A 219 7.46 34.45 35.35
N THR A 220 6.73 33.36 35.24
CA THR A 220 6.90 32.40 34.14
C THR A 220 5.79 32.63 33.11
N LEU A 221 6.18 32.74 31.87
CA LEU A 221 5.30 33.06 30.74
C LEU A 221 5.49 31.98 29.68
N SER A 222 4.48 31.79 28.80
CA SER A 222 4.57 30.96 27.61
C SER A 222 4.70 31.85 26.39
N GLY A 223 5.58 31.48 25.46
CA GLY A 223 5.75 32.21 24.24
C GLY A 223 6.23 31.29 23.11
N THR A 224 5.97 31.69 21.88
CA THR A 224 6.32 30.96 20.67
C THR A 224 7.71 31.35 20.18
N VAL A 225 8.55 30.38 19.84
CA VAL A 225 9.88 30.58 19.28
C VAL A 225 9.77 31.15 17.86
N ILE A 226 10.23 32.37 17.64
CA ILE A 226 10.20 33.06 16.34
C ILE A 226 11.57 33.11 15.63
N GLY A 227 12.62 32.62 16.28
CA GLY A 227 13.97 32.59 15.73
C GLY A 227 15.02 32.21 16.76
N PRO A 228 16.30 32.17 16.37
CA PRO A 228 17.40 31.92 17.32
C PRO A 228 17.33 32.92 18.47
N ASP A 229 17.28 32.35 19.67
CA ASP A 229 17.23 33.13 20.96
C ASP A 229 16.12 34.20 21.02
N ARG A 230 15.00 33.99 20.26
CA ARG A 230 13.87 34.92 20.24
C ARG A 230 12.57 34.20 20.46
N VAL A 231 11.76 34.74 21.37
CA VAL A 231 10.44 34.23 21.72
C VAL A 231 9.41 35.36 21.66
N GLU A 232 8.27 35.14 21.03
CA GLU A 232 7.15 36.09 20.99
C GLU A 232 6.08 35.65 21.98
N LEU A 233 5.65 36.56 22.84
CA LEU A 233 4.55 36.31 23.77
C LEU A 233 3.22 36.65 23.12
N ASN A 234 2.35 35.64 23.00
CA ASN A 234 0.97 35.81 22.58
C ASN A 234 0.10 36.20 23.78
N LEU A 235 -0.36 37.44 23.86
CA LEU A 235 -1.28 37.90 24.88
C LEU A 235 -2.73 37.43 24.64
N SER A 236 -3.02 36.76 23.52
CA SER A 236 -4.36 36.36 23.09
C SER A 236 -4.93 35.11 23.78
N GLY A 237 -4.26 34.54 24.80
CA GLY A 237 -4.58 33.24 25.39
C GLY A 237 -4.93 33.22 26.88
N ASP A 238 -4.82 34.33 27.61
CA ASP A 238 -5.05 34.29 29.04
C ASP A 238 -6.07 35.39 29.47
N GLN A 239 -7.35 35.10 29.16
CA GLN A 239 -8.46 35.70 29.93
C GLN A 239 -9.10 34.57 30.76
N PRO A 240 -9.23 34.77 32.08
CA PRO A 240 -9.82 33.80 33.01
C PRO A 240 -11.29 33.56 32.76
#